data_020b3103e2508416e49ab4f7e6b36ab7
#
_entry.id   020b3103e2508416e49ab4f7e6b36ab7
#
_cell.length_a   1.000
_cell.length_b   1.000
_cell.length_c   1.000
_cell.angle_alpha   90.00
_cell.angle_beta   90.00
_cell.angle_gamma   90.00
#
_symmetry.space_group_name_H-M   'P 1'
#
loop_
_entity.id
_entity.type
_entity.pdbx_description
1 polymer ?
#
loop_
_entity_poly.entity_id
_entity_poly.type
_entity_poly.pdbx_seq_one_letter_code
_entity_poly.pdbx_strand_id
1 'polypeptide(L)'
;MTLTPGNISITPFLWFNSEALAAAEFYTSLFHDSKIISKSPMVVTFEIAGQKVMALNGGPHFKLNEAFSFYVHCHNQQEVDHYWTALSEGGNESRCGWLKDKFGCSWQVMQVRRSW
;
A
#
# COMPACT_ATOMS: atom_id res chain seq x y z
N MET A 1 3.76 34.49 -5.94
CA MET A 1 2.58 34.70 -5.08
C MET A 1 2.64 33.74 -3.90
N THR A 2 2.43 34.24 -2.73
CA THR A 2 2.40 33.45 -1.51
C THR A 2 0.96 33.11 -1.16
N LEU A 3 0.70 31.82 -0.95
CA LEU A 3 -0.62 31.38 -0.54
C LEU A 3 -0.70 31.38 1.00
N THR A 4 -1.87 31.69 1.51
CA THR A 4 -2.14 31.56 2.93
C THR A 4 -2.08 30.07 3.30
N PRO A 5 -1.32 29.70 4.35
CA PRO A 5 -1.29 28.29 4.78
C PRO A 5 -2.69 27.79 5.10
N GLY A 6 -3.03 26.61 4.63
CA GLY A 6 -4.30 25.93 4.87
C GLY A 6 -4.07 24.47 5.21
N ASN A 7 -5.16 23.77 5.43
CA ASN A 7 -5.11 22.34 5.74
C ASN A 7 -5.02 21.53 4.44
N ILE A 8 -3.80 21.44 3.92
CA ILE A 8 -3.55 20.64 2.71
C ILE A 8 -3.08 19.26 3.13
N SER A 9 -3.62 18.23 2.50
CA SER A 9 -3.16 16.88 2.65
C SER A 9 -2.88 16.27 1.30
N ILE A 10 -1.95 15.32 1.27
CA ILE A 10 -1.58 14.61 0.04
C ILE A 10 -1.75 13.13 0.33
N THR A 11 -2.54 12.48 -0.51
CA THR A 11 -2.88 11.08 -0.34
C THR A 11 -2.50 10.30 -1.60
N PRO A 12 -1.71 9.23 -1.49
CA PRO A 12 -1.48 8.35 -2.63
C PRO A 12 -2.79 7.78 -3.15
N PHE A 13 -2.92 7.73 -4.47
CA PHE A 13 -4.13 7.31 -5.15
C PHE A 13 -3.77 6.17 -6.09
N LEU A 14 -4.26 4.96 -5.80
CA LEU A 14 -3.93 3.77 -6.55
C LEU A 14 -5.04 3.44 -7.53
N TRP A 15 -4.65 3.00 -8.73
CA TRP A 15 -5.59 2.57 -9.76
C TRP A 15 -5.66 1.05 -9.77
N PHE A 16 -6.88 0.51 -9.59
CA PHE A 16 -7.17 -0.91 -9.75
C PHE A 16 -8.21 -1.09 -10.86
N ASN A 17 -8.23 -2.26 -11.46
CA ASN A 17 -9.28 -2.58 -12.42
C ASN A 17 -10.64 -2.61 -11.70
N SER A 18 -10.80 -3.53 -10.74
CA SER A 18 -12.06 -3.70 -10.00
C SER A 18 -11.87 -4.17 -8.56
N GLU A 19 -10.62 -4.24 -8.08
CA GLU A 19 -10.32 -4.87 -6.80
C GLU A 19 -10.01 -3.89 -5.67
N ALA A 20 -10.41 -2.62 -5.80
CA ALA A 20 -10.05 -1.59 -4.82
C ALA A 20 -10.49 -1.97 -3.40
N LEU A 21 -11.73 -2.44 -3.21
CA LEU A 21 -12.21 -2.82 -1.89
C LEU A 21 -11.49 -4.06 -1.36
N ALA A 22 -11.32 -5.08 -2.20
CA ALA A 22 -10.63 -6.30 -1.80
C ALA A 22 -9.19 -6.00 -1.39
N ALA A 23 -8.50 -5.14 -2.13
CA ALA A 23 -7.14 -4.72 -1.79
C ALA A 23 -7.12 -3.96 -0.46
N ALA A 24 -8.02 -3.00 -0.28
CA ALA A 24 -8.10 -2.23 0.96
C ALA A 24 -8.38 -3.13 2.16
N GLU A 25 -9.30 -4.09 2.03
CA GLU A 25 -9.60 -5.04 3.10
C GLU A 25 -8.40 -5.91 3.43
N PHE A 26 -7.67 -6.36 2.43
CA PHE A 26 -6.46 -7.14 2.63
C PHE A 26 -5.39 -6.32 3.37
N TYR A 27 -5.09 -5.12 2.88
CA TYR A 27 -4.04 -4.28 3.48
C TYR A 27 -4.39 -3.88 4.91
N THR A 28 -5.63 -3.49 5.17
CA THR A 28 -6.03 -3.07 6.51
C THR A 28 -6.07 -4.24 7.50
N SER A 29 -6.18 -5.48 7.01
CA SER A 29 -6.13 -6.65 7.88
C SER A 29 -4.72 -7.02 8.31
N LEU A 30 -3.69 -6.54 7.60
CA LEU A 30 -2.29 -6.93 7.83
C LEU A 30 -1.58 -6.03 8.84
N PHE A 31 -1.93 -4.77 8.92
CA PHE A 31 -1.18 -3.79 9.71
C PHE A 31 -2.01 -3.24 10.86
N HIS A 32 -1.35 -2.94 11.98
CA HIS A 32 -1.96 -2.22 13.10
C HIS A 32 -2.29 -0.78 12.67
N ASP A 33 -3.22 -0.14 13.38
CA ASP A 33 -3.65 1.23 13.11
C ASP A 33 -4.13 1.38 11.66
N SER A 34 -4.98 0.44 11.26
CA SER A 34 -5.47 0.34 9.89
C SER A 34 -6.99 0.22 9.90
N LYS A 35 -7.63 0.88 8.94
CA LYS A 35 -9.09 0.83 8.83
C LYS A 35 -9.53 1.31 7.46
N ILE A 36 -10.72 0.88 7.05
CA ILE A 36 -11.40 1.48 5.90
C ILE A 36 -12.13 2.73 6.41
N ILE A 37 -11.84 3.87 5.82
CA ILE A 37 -12.43 5.16 6.20
C ILE A 37 -13.77 5.36 5.51
N SER A 38 -13.79 5.12 4.20
CA SER A 38 -15.02 5.25 3.40
C SER A 38 -14.91 4.37 2.17
N LYS A 39 -16.07 3.99 1.64
CA LYS A 39 -16.12 3.16 0.43
C LYS A 39 -17.34 3.50 -0.40
N SER A 40 -17.14 3.48 -1.70
CA SER A 40 -18.19 3.57 -2.71
C SER A 40 -17.86 2.57 -3.81
N PRO A 41 -18.75 2.35 -4.78
CA PRO A 41 -18.41 1.45 -5.89
C PRO A 41 -17.16 1.84 -6.67
N MET A 42 -16.81 3.13 -6.70
CA MET A 42 -15.66 3.61 -7.48
C MET A 42 -14.41 3.85 -6.65
N VAL A 43 -14.54 4.35 -5.42
CA VAL A 43 -13.38 4.79 -4.63
C VAL A 43 -13.47 4.26 -3.21
N VAL A 44 -12.36 3.74 -2.73
CA VAL A 44 -12.20 3.31 -1.33
C VAL A 44 -11.09 4.14 -0.72
N THR A 45 -11.37 4.76 0.43
CA THR A 45 -10.36 5.46 1.21
C THR A 45 -10.07 4.63 2.45
N PHE A 46 -8.80 4.39 2.71
CA PHE A 46 -8.38 3.56 3.84
C PHE A 46 -7.08 4.08 4.44
N GLU A 47 -6.74 3.50 5.56
CA GLU A 47 -5.54 3.87 6.30
C GLU A 47 -4.80 2.61 6.67
N ILE A 48 -3.50 2.55 6.37
CA ILE A 48 -2.63 1.42 6.73
C ILE A 48 -1.46 1.96 7.54
N ALA A 49 -1.31 1.43 8.76
CA ALA A 49 -0.26 1.85 9.70
C ALA A 49 -0.20 3.39 9.81
N GLY A 50 -1.37 4.05 9.85
CA GLY A 50 -1.46 5.50 9.94
C GLY A 50 -1.37 6.25 8.63
N GLN A 51 -1.04 5.59 7.53
CA GLN A 51 -0.94 6.23 6.20
C GLN A 51 -2.26 6.13 5.45
N LYS A 52 -2.84 7.29 5.15
CA LYS A 52 -4.06 7.33 4.33
C LYS A 52 -3.73 7.03 2.87
N VAL A 53 -4.60 6.25 2.23
CA VAL A 53 -4.47 5.85 0.83
C VAL A 53 -5.87 5.81 0.22
N MET A 54 -5.95 6.16 -1.06
CA MET A 54 -7.19 6.02 -1.83
C MET A 54 -6.98 5.00 -2.94
N ALA A 55 -8.03 4.26 -3.25
CA ALA A 55 -8.01 3.24 -4.30
C ALA A 55 -9.22 3.41 -5.21
N LEU A 56 -8.97 3.42 -6.51
CA LEU A 56 -10.00 3.62 -7.55
C LEU A 56 -10.24 2.30 -8.28
N ASN A 57 -11.49 2.00 -8.55
CA ASN A 57 -11.86 1.00 -9.54
C ASN A 57 -12.02 1.70 -10.89
N GLY A 58 -10.92 1.86 -11.61
CA GLY A 58 -10.87 2.65 -12.83
C GLY A 58 -11.00 1.85 -14.13
N GLY A 59 -11.06 0.53 -14.03
CA GLY A 59 -11.10 -0.34 -15.19
C GLY A 59 -9.72 -0.72 -15.69
N PRO A 60 -9.63 -1.40 -16.85
CA PRO A 60 -8.38 -2.01 -17.29
C PRO A 60 -7.43 -1.10 -18.06
N HIS A 61 -7.61 0.22 -17.99
CA HIS A 61 -6.81 1.16 -18.79
C HIS A 61 -5.38 1.33 -18.30
N PHE A 62 -5.15 1.20 -16.98
CA PHE A 62 -3.82 1.34 -16.41
C PHE A 62 -3.56 0.21 -15.43
N LYS A 63 -2.28 -0.12 -15.23
CA LYS A 63 -1.83 -1.13 -14.29
C LYS A 63 -0.79 -0.55 -13.36
N LEU A 64 -0.86 -0.92 -12.10
CA LEU A 64 0.21 -0.61 -11.15
C LEU A 64 1.50 -1.30 -11.58
N ASN A 65 2.61 -0.66 -11.33
CA ASN A 65 3.93 -1.22 -11.64
C ASN A 65 4.94 -0.81 -10.57
N GLU A 66 6.20 -1.20 -10.77
CA GLU A 66 7.27 -1.02 -9.82
C GLU A 66 7.71 0.44 -9.64
N ALA A 67 7.18 1.36 -10.46
CA ALA A 67 7.50 2.78 -10.32
C ALA A 67 6.91 3.39 -9.04
N PHE A 68 5.93 2.72 -8.44
CA PHE A 68 5.40 3.06 -7.12
C PHE A 68 5.45 1.82 -6.24
N SER A 69 5.86 1.99 -4.98
CA SER A 69 5.84 0.91 -4.00
C SER A 69 5.56 1.46 -2.62
N PHE A 70 4.98 0.62 -1.78
CA PHE A 70 4.97 0.85 -0.34
C PHE A 70 6.23 0.26 0.25
N TYR A 71 6.85 1.00 1.18
CA TYR A 71 8.03 0.54 1.88
C TYR A 71 7.66 0.24 3.33
N VAL A 72 7.76 -1.02 3.71
CA VAL A 72 7.45 -1.46 5.07
C VAL A 72 8.73 -1.44 5.89
N HIS A 73 8.77 -0.57 6.90
CA HIS A 73 9.91 -0.44 7.79
C HIS A 73 9.76 -1.44 8.94
N CYS A 74 10.47 -2.55 8.87
CA CYS A 74 10.43 -3.59 9.89
C CYS A 74 11.58 -3.41 10.88
N HIS A 75 11.37 -3.78 12.13
CA HIS A 75 12.37 -3.60 13.19
C HIS A 75 13.23 -4.84 13.42
N ASN A 76 12.80 -6.00 12.94
CA ASN A 76 13.52 -7.25 13.12
C ASN A 76 13.18 -8.21 12.00
N GLN A 77 13.92 -9.34 11.96
CA GLN A 77 13.73 -10.35 10.92
C GLN A 77 12.38 -11.03 11.01
N GLN A 78 11.84 -11.18 12.21
CA GLN A 78 10.53 -11.82 12.41
C GLN A 78 9.42 -11.01 11.73
N GLU A 79 9.47 -9.68 11.82
CA GLU A 79 8.52 -8.81 11.13
C GLU A 79 8.70 -8.88 9.61
N VAL A 80 9.95 -8.87 9.14
CA VAL A 80 10.23 -9.02 7.70
C VAL A 80 9.59 -10.30 7.19
N ASP A 81 9.83 -11.43 7.85
CA ASP A 81 9.30 -12.72 7.43
C ASP A 81 7.77 -12.73 7.41
N HIS A 82 7.17 -12.13 8.42
CA HIS A 82 5.71 -12.06 8.54
C HIS A 82 5.08 -11.29 7.37
N TYR A 83 5.54 -10.07 7.11
CA TYR A 83 4.95 -9.25 6.06
C TYR A 83 5.35 -9.73 4.66
N TRP A 84 6.56 -10.23 4.50
CA TRP A 84 7.00 -10.84 3.25
C TRP A 84 6.09 -12.00 2.86
N THR A 85 5.84 -12.92 3.78
CA THR A 85 4.99 -14.08 3.52
C THR A 85 3.56 -13.67 3.20
N ALA A 86 2.99 -12.79 4.02
CA ALA A 86 1.60 -12.37 3.85
C ALA A 86 1.38 -11.60 2.54
N LEU A 87 2.28 -10.68 2.21
CA LEU A 87 2.13 -9.82 1.05
C LEU A 87 2.45 -10.54 -0.26
N SER A 88 3.39 -11.49 -0.25
CA SER A 88 3.78 -12.19 -1.47
C SER A 88 2.84 -13.33 -1.85
N GLU A 89 1.95 -13.74 -0.96
CA GLU A 89 1.03 -14.84 -1.23
C GLU A 89 0.09 -14.49 -2.38
N GLY A 90 0.10 -15.32 -3.42
CA GLY A 90 -0.69 -15.08 -4.63
C GLY A 90 -0.09 -14.05 -5.55
N GLY A 91 1.03 -13.45 -5.19
CA GLY A 91 1.76 -12.49 -6.00
C GLY A 91 3.10 -13.07 -6.46
N ASN A 92 4.10 -12.19 -6.58
CA ASN A 92 5.43 -12.55 -7.08
C ASN A 92 6.51 -11.97 -6.19
N GLU A 93 7.40 -12.81 -5.71
CA GLU A 93 8.60 -12.37 -5.00
C GLU A 93 9.63 -11.83 -6.00
N SER A 94 10.40 -10.84 -5.57
CA SER A 94 11.50 -10.31 -6.36
C SER A 94 12.75 -10.19 -5.48
N ARG A 95 13.69 -9.35 -5.87
CA ARG A 95 14.98 -9.23 -5.20
C ARG A 95 14.99 -8.08 -4.20
N CYS A 96 15.91 -8.15 -3.24
CA CYS A 96 16.23 -7.05 -2.33
C CYS A 96 15.02 -6.52 -1.56
N GLY A 97 14.15 -7.43 -1.10
CA GLY A 97 12.97 -7.06 -0.33
C GLY A 97 11.80 -6.59 -1.15
N TRP A 98 11.91 -6.61 -2.46
CA TRP A 98 10.82 -6.25 -3.37
C TRP A 98 9.88 -7.44 -3.62
N LEU A 99 8.60 -7.14 -3.68
CA LEU A 99 7.59 -8.10 -4.11
C LEU A 99 6.45 -7.36 -4.81
N LYS A 100 5.65 -8.09 -5.56
CA LYS A 100 4.40 -7.59 -6.12
C LYS A 100 3.28 -8.44 -5.53
N ASP A 101 2.29 -7.80 -4.93
CA ASP A 101 1.21 -8.55 -4.29
C ASP A 101 0.20 -9.07 -5.33
N LYS A 102 -0.78 -9.81 -4.86
CA LYS A 102 -1.78 -10.44 -5.75
C LYS A 102 -2.66 -9.43 -6.48
N PHE A 103 -2.64 -8.17 -6.08
CA PHE A 103 -3.37 -7.09 -6.73
C PHE A 103 -2.50 -6.28 -7.68
N GLY A 104 -1.22 -6.63 -7.80
CA GLY A 104 -0.28 -5.93 -8.68
C GLY A 104 0.43 -4.75 -8.05
N CYS A 105 0.22 -4.50 -6.77
CA CYS A 105 0.90 -3.43 -6.06
C CYS A 105 2.27 -3.89 -5.59
N SER A 106 3.27 -3.04 -5.78
CA SER A 106 4.65 -3.35 -5.39
C SER A 106 4.93 -2.90 -3.96
N TRP A 107 5.70 -3.71 -3.26
CA TRP A 107 6.08 -3.49 -1.87
C TRP A 107 7.56 -3.76 -1.69
N GLN A 108 8.16 -3.02 -0.79
CA GLN A 108 9.49 -3.32 -0.26
C GLN A 108 9.33 -3.64 1.22
N VAL A 109 9.85 -4.77 1.66
CA VAL A 109 9.78 -5.20 3.06
C VAL A 109 11.19 -5.28 3.57
N MET A 110 11.60 -4.31 4.39
CA MET A 110 12.99 -4.14 4.76
C MET A 110 13.14 -3.91 6.26
N GLN A 111 14.23 -4.42 6.81
CA GLN A 111 14.59 -4.11 8.18
C GLN A 111 15.23 -2.73 8.25
N VAL A 112 14.76 -1.92 9.21
CA VAL A 112 15.33 -0.59 9.44
C VAL A 112 16.75 -0.74 9.95
N ARG A 113 17.69 -0.02 9.35
CA ARG A 113 19.08 0.04 9.80
C ARG A 113 19.32 1.33 10.55
N ARG A 114 20.15 1.26 11.58
CA ARG A 114 20.47 2.43 12.39
C ARG A 114 21.37 3.43 11.69
N SER A 115 22.21 2.94 10.79
CA SER A 115 23.20 3.79 10.12
C SER A 115 22.75 4.09 8.71
N TRP A 116 22.48 5.31 8.50
CA TRP A 116 22.20 5.86 7.17
C TRP A 116 23.26 6.82 6.78
#